data_8b4037b7f61617920f2139ce21004dcc
#
_entry.id   8b4037b7f61617920f2139ce21004dcc
#
_cell.length_a   1.000
_cell.length_b   1.000
_cell.length_c   1.000
_cell.angle_alpha   90.00
_cell.angle_beta   90.00
_cell.angle_gamma   90.00
#
_symmetry.space_group_name_H-M   'P 1'
#
loop_
_entity.id
_entity.type
_entity.pdbx_description
1 polymer ?
#
loop_
_entity_poly.entity_id
_entity_poly.type
_entity_poly.pdbx_seq_one_letter_code
_entity_poly.pdbx_strand_id
1 'polypeptide(L)'
;MSAGASRGADGFEEFARAGQRRLYRTAYLLCGDAEAARDLTQTTLAKLFQHWHRASAADHPDAYARTVLTRTYIAERRRRLRDLLAHTPIAAPAPAAVPELTVTLLAALAELPPRARAMVVLRYWEDLSVETVAGLLRCSPSTVKSQCSRSLATLRARLGDAHLYTTRS
;
A
#
# COMPACT_ATOMS: atom_id res chain seq x y z
N MET A 1 27.14 26.31 -11.32
CA MET A 1 26.36 25.85 -10.17
C MET A 1 25.39 24.68 -10.48
N SER A 2 25.69 23.87 -11.51
CA SER A 2 24.80 22.79 -11.99
C SER A 2 25.15 21.36 -11.49
N ALA A 3 26.29 21.16 -10.84
CA ALA A 3 26.78 19.82 -10.47
C ALA A 3 26.08 19.17 -9.25
N GLY A 4 25.37 19.95 -8.43
CA GLY A 4 24.65 19.43 -7.27
C GLY A 4 23.26 18.85 -7.61
N ALA A 5 22.60 19.44 -8.59
CA ALA A 5 21.28 19.00 -9.05
C ALA A 5 21.36 17.67 -9.82
N SER A 6 22.42 17.47 -10.60
CA SER A 6 22.67 16.23 -11.36
C SER A 6 22.88 15.03 -10.42
N ARG A 7 23.73 15.17 -9.41
CA ARG A 7 23.98 14.08 -8.43
C ARG A 7 22.75 13.69 -7.61
N GLY A 8 21.86 14.64 -7.35
CA GLY A 8 20.59 14.34 -6.67
C GLY A 8 19.62 13.58 -7.56
N ALA A 9 19.54 13.93 -8.84
CA ALA A 9 18.70 13.26 -9.83
C ALA A 9 19.20 11.83 -10.10
N ASP A 10 20.51 11.65 -10.28
CA ASP A 10 21.12 10.34 -10.54
C ASP A 10 20.87 9.36 -9.37
N GLY A 11 21.02 9.82 -8.13
CA GLY A 11 20.74 9.01 -6.95
C GLY A 11 19.27 8.64 -6.79
N PHE A 12 18.35 9.55 -7.17
CA PHE A 12 16.92 9.24 -7.18
C PHE A 12 16.56 8.22 -8.27
N GLU A 13 17.11 8.35 -9.47
CA GLU A 13 16.83 7.39 -10.56
C GLU A 13 17.27 5.97 -10.19
N GLU A 14 18.44 5.82 -9.60
CA GLU A 14 18.93 4.52 -9.13
C GLU A 14 18.01 3.94 -8.06
N PHE A 15 17.64 4.76 -7.06
CA PHE A 15 16.70 4.37 -6.01
C PHE A 15 15.34 3.96 -6.58
N ALA A 16 14.77 4.77 -7.46
CA ALA A 16 13.48 4.50 -8.08
C ALA A 16 13.51 3.21 -8.91
N ARG A 17 14.55 3.02 -9.70
CA ARG A 17 14.75 1.81 -10.54
C ARG A 17 14.84 0.55 -9.68
N ALA A 18 15.55 0.60 -8.56
CA ALA A 18 15.70 -0.53 -7.65
C ALA A 18 14.42 -0.81 -6.84
N GLY A 19 13.71 0.24 -6.40
CA GLY A 19 12.62 0.16 -5.42
C GLY A 19 11.21 0.15 -6.00
N GLN A 20 10.99 0.66 -7.23
CA GLN A 20 9.63 0.86 -7.77
C GLN A 20 8.81 -0.43 -7.85
N ARG A 21 9.44 -1.58 -8.15
CA ARG A 21 8.75 -2.87 -8.23
C ARG A 21 8.20 -3.31 -6.88
N ARG A 22 8.96 -3.08 -5.82
CA ARG A 22 8.53 -3.36 -4.44
C ARG A 22 7.39 -2.43 -4.02
N LEU A 23 7.54 -1.13 -4.26
CA LEU A 23 6.49 -0.15 -4.00
C LEU A 23 5.19 -0.49 -4.74
N TYR A 24 5.29 -0.88 -6.02
CA TYR A 24 4.13 -1.29 -6.81
C TYR A 24 3.43 -2.52 -6.22
N ARG A 25 4.17 -3.54 -5.78
CA ARG A 25 3.57 -4.73 -5.15
C ARG A 25 2.79 -4.38 -3.88
N THR A 26 3.35 -3.53 -3.04
CA THR A 26 2.67 -3.04 -1.84
C THR A 26 1.45 -2.19 -2.21
N ALA A 27 1.58 -1.29 -3.18
CA ALA A 27 0.46 -0.52 -3.71
C ALA A 27 -0.66 -1.41 -4.26
N TYR A 28 -0.31 -2.50 -4.95
CA TYR A 28 -1.28 -3.44 -5.50
C TYR A 28 -2.08 -4.16 -4.42
N LEU A 29 -1.45 -4.59 -3.34
CA LEU A 29 -2.15 -5.17 -2.19
C LEU A 29 -3.08 -4.15 -1.49
N LEU A 30 -2.68 -2.89 -1.45
CA LEU A 30 -3.48 -1.81 -0.86
C LEU A 30 -4.67 -1.42 -1.76
N CYS A 31 -4.46 -1.30 -3.06
CA CYS A 31 -5.45 -0.79 -4.01
C CYS A 31 -6.37 -1.90 -4.55
N GLY A 32 -5.86 -3.12 -4.72
CA GLY A 32 -6.58 -4.24 -5.32
C GLY A 32 -6.77 -4.13 -6.84
N ASP A 33 -6.23 -3.09 -7.46
CA ASP A 33 -6.34 -2.77 -8.88
C ASP A 33 -5.00 -2.31 -9.44
N ALA A 34 -4.65 -2.79 -10.63
CA ALA A 34 -3.35 -2.54 -11.26
C ALA A 34 -3.14 -1.07 -11.65
N GLU A 35 -4.19 -0.41 -12.14
CA GLU A 35 -4.12 0.99 -12.57
C GLU A 35 -3.97 1.92 -11.35
N ALA A 36 -4.83 1.73 -10.34
CA ALA A 36 -4.73 2.47 -9.08
C ALA A 36 -3.38 2.25 -8.39
N ALA A 37 -2.83 1.04 -8.45
CA ALA A 37 -1.51 0.74 -7.90
C ALA A 37 -0.37 1.45 -8.66
N ARG A 38 -0.46 1.55 -9.99
CA ARG A 38 0.50 2.35 -10.79
C ARG A 38 0.42 3.82 -10.42
N ASP A 39 -0.78 4.38 -10.35
CA ASP A 39 -1.00 5.79 -10.00
C ASP A 39 -0.46 6.09 -8.61
N LEU A 40 -0.75 5.24 -7.63
CA LEU A 40 -0.22 5.39 -6.27
C LEU A 40 1.31 5.32 -6.24
N THR A 41 1.90 4.39 -6.98
CA THR A 41 3.36 4.25 -7.09
C THR A 41 3.98 5.49 -7.72
N GLN A 42 3.43 5.99 -8.83
CA GLN A 42 3.93 7.18 -9.50
C GLN A 42 3.78 8.43 -8.62
N THR A 43 2.65 8.60 -7.97
CA THR A 43 2.43 9.71 -7.02
C THR A 43 3.44 9.64 -5.87
N THR A 44 3.73 8.46 -5.36
CA THR A 44 4.72 8.23 -4.31
C THR A 44 6.12 8.63 -4.78
N LEU A 45 6.53 8.16 -5.96
CA LEU A 45 7.84 8.48 -6.54
C LEU A 45 7.99 9.98 -6.83
N ALA A 46 6.93 10.64 -7.32
CA ALA A 46 6.92 12.08 -7.52
C ALA A 46 7.13 12.86 -6.20
N LYS A 47 6.45 12.45 -5.13
CA LYS A 47 6.65 13.04 -3.79
C LYS A 47 8.05 12.79 -3.24
N LEU A 48 8.59 11.60 -3.45
CA LEU A 48 9.97 11.28 -3.07
C LEU A 48 10.97 12.13 -3.82
N PHE A 49 10.78 12.33 -5.12
CA PHE A 49 11.65 13.20 -5.93
C PHE A 49 11.65 14.63 -5.41
N GLN A 50 10.48 15.19 -5.13
CA GLN A 50 10.36 16.55 -4.58
C GLN A 50 11.10 16.74 -3.24
N HIS A 51 11.21 15.66 -2.45
CA HIS A 51 11.85 15.69 -1.13
C HIS A 51 13.06 14.75 -1.05
N TRP A 52 13.70 14.48 -2.19
CA TRP A 52 14.78 13.49 -2.28
C TRP A 52 15.93 13.75 -1.33
N HIS A 53 16.29 15.02 -1.12
CA HIS A 53 17.31 15.42 -0.16
C HIS A 53 17.02 14.92 1.27
N ARG A 54 15.75 14.82 1.66
CA ARG A 54 15.34 14.27 2.96
C ARG A 54 15.28 12.75 2.94
N ALA A 55 14.75 12.19 1.86
CA ALA A 55 14.62 10.75 1.70
C ALA A 55 16.00 10.07 1.64
N SER A 56 16.95 10.63 0.90
CA SER A 56 18.31 10.11 0.76
C SER A 56 19.15 10.27 2.03
N ALA A 57 18.85 11.26 2.86
CA ALA A 57 19.51 11.50 4.14
C ALA A 57 18.92 10.65 5.28
N ALA A 58 17.80 9.96 5.07
CA ALA A 58 17.21 9.07 6.06
C ALA A 58 18.08 7.82 6.23
N ASP A 59 18.15 7.27 7.44
CA ASP A 59 18.89 6.03 7.74
C ASP A 59 18.42 4.86 6.87
N HIS A 60 17.12 4.87 6.53
CA HIS A 60 16.47 3.84 5.70
C HIS A 60 15.57 4.48 4.65
N PRO A 61 16.08 4.84 3.45
CA PRO A 61 15.29 5.45 2.36
C PRO A 61 14.08 4.60 1.93
N ASP A 62 14.20 3.29 1.92
CA ASP A 62 13.09 2.37 1.61
C ASP A 62 11.94 2.47 2.64
N ALA A 63 12.27 2.60 3.92
CA ALA A 63 11.26 2.78 4.97
C ALA A 63 10.57 4.14 4.84
N TYR A 64 11.31 5.18 4.45
CA TYR A 64 10.76 6.49 4.14
C TYR A 64 9.80 6.43 2.95
N ALA A 65 10.20 5.77 1.87
CA ALA A 65 9.36 5.57 0.68
C ALA A 65 8.06 4.83 1.00
N ARG A 66 8.14 3.78 1.79
CA ARG A 66 6.99 3.00 2.27
C ARG A 66 6.03 3.85 3.11
N THR A 67 6.57 4.71 3.96
CA THR A 67 5.78 5.65 4.75
C THR A 67 5.03 6.64 3.85
N VAL A 68 5.71 7.21 2.84
CA VAL A 68 5.09 8.12 1.87
C VAL A 68 3.98 7.41 1.09
N LEU A 69 4.23 6.19 0.62
CA LEU A 69 3.24 5.39 -0.12
C LEU A 69 1.99 5.13 0.73
N THR A 70 2.16 4.67 1.96
CA THR A 70 1.04 4.34 2.84
C THR A 70 0.22 5.57 3.21
N ARG A 71 0.88 6.67 3.55
CA ARG A 71 0.19 7.94 3.86
C ARG A 71 -0.53 8.51 2.65
N THR A 72 0.05 8.40 1.47
CA THR A 72 -0.61 8.81 0.21
C THR A 72 -1.85 7.96 -0.03
N TYR A 73 -1.76 6.64 0.11
CA TYR A 73 -2.91 5.74 -0.01
C TYR A 73 -4.06 6.13 0.93
N ILE A 74 -3.78 6.32 2.21
CA ILE A 74 -4.81 6.69 3.20
C ILE A 74 -5.45 8.04 2.86
N ALA A 75 -4.64 9.02 2.48
CA ALA A 75 -5.13 10.35 2.11
C ALA A 75 -6.03 10.31 0.86
N GLU A 76 -5.64 9.55 -0.17
CA GLU A 76 -6.45 9.37 -1.38
C GLU A 76 -7.78 8.67 -1.10
N ARG A 77 -7.76 7.64 -0.23
CA ARG A 77 -8.99 6.95 0.16
C ARG A 77 -9.95 7.86 0.94
N ARG A 78 -9.43 8.70 1.84
CA ARG A 78 -10.23 9.70 2.54
C ARG A 78 -10.82 10.74 1.59
N ARG A 79 -10.03 11.20 0.60
CA ARG A 79 -10.52 12.13 -0.42
C ARG A 79 -11.63 11.50 -1.25
N ARG A 80 -11.43 10.30 -1.79
CA ARG A 80 -12.45 9.57 -2.57
C ARG A 80 -13.74 9.36 -1.77
N LEU A 81 -13.65 9.03 -0.49
CA LEU A 81 -14.84 8.88 0.36
C LEU A 81 -15.60 10.20 0.49
N ARG A 82 -14.91 11.33 0.69
CA ARG A 82 -15.54 12.66 0.72
C ARG A 82 -16.20 13.00 -0.60
N ASP A 83 -15.55 12.70 -1.71
CA ASP A 83 -16.06 12.96 -3.06
C ASP A 83 -17.29 12.09 -3.36
N LEU A 84 -17.31 10.84 -2.92
CA LEU A 84 -18.47 9.93 -3.03
C LEU A 84 -19.67 10.41 -2.20
N LEU A 85 -19.43 11.00 -1.03
CA LEU A 85 -20.50 11.59 -0.20
C LEU A 85 -21.05 12.89 -0.80
N ALA A 86 -20.27 13.55 -1.68
CA ALA A 86 -20.66 14.81 -2.34
C ALA A 86 -21.22 14.61 -3.76
N HIS A 87 -20.94 13.49 -4.44
CA HIS A 87 -21.25 13.26 -5.86
C HIS A 87 -21.66 11.80 -6.14
N THR A 88 -22.35 11.59 -7.30
CA THR A 88 -22.76 10.27 -7.77
C THR A 88 -21.55 9.35 -8.06
N PRO A 89 -21.60 8.05 -7.72
CA PRO A 89 -20.44 7.15 -7.86
C PRO A 89 -20.03 6.96 -9.32
N ILE A 90 -18.74 7.12 -9.60
CA ILE A 90 -18.12 6.63 -10.84
C ILE A 90 -17.83 5.15 -10.65
N ALA A 91 -18.30 4.30 -11.57
CA ALA A 91 -18.09 2.86 -11.53
C ALA A 91 -16.58 2.51 -11.48
N ALA A 92 -16.23 1.60 -10.58
CA ALA A 92 -14.86 1.06 -10.54
C ALA A 92 -14.57 0.25 -11.81
N PRO A 93 -13.37 0.37 -12.41
CA PRO A 93 -13.00 -0.45 -13.56
C PRO A 93 -12.94 -1.94 -13.20
N ALA A 94 -13.33 -2.80 -14.14
CA ALA A 94 -13.30 -4.25 -13.99
C ALA A 94 -11.85 -4.75 -13.81
N PRO A 95 -11.59 -5.77 -12.96
CA PRO A 95 -10.25 -6.27 -12.74
C PRO A 95 -9.72 -6.96 -14.00
N ALA A 96 -8.44 -6.69 -14.34
CA ALA A 96 -7.70 -7.43 -15.37
C ALA A 96 -7.50 -8.89 -14.92
N ALA A 97 -7.38 -9.82 -15.90
CA ALA A 97 -7.17 -11.24 -15.64
C ALA A 97 -5.89 -11.48 -14.79
N VAL A 98 -6.06 -11.96 -13.58
CA VAL A 98 -5.01 -12.30 -12.62
C VAL A 98 -5.20 -13.75 -12.14
N PRO A 99 -4.15 -14.45 -11.67
CA PRO A 99 -4.29 -15.80 -11.13
C PRO A 99 -5.38 -15.87 -10.04
N GLU A 100 -6.18 -16.92 -10.06
CA GLU A 100 -7.37 -17.10 -9.21
C GLU A 100 -7.08 -16.92 -7.71
N LEU A 101 -5.94 -17.43 -7.24
CA LEU A 101 -5.53 -17.29 -5.84
C LEU A 101 -5.22 -15.80 -5.48
N THR A 102 -4.61 -15.07 -6.41
CA THR A 102 -4.34 -13.64 -6.23
C THR A 102 -5.64 -12.83 -6.21
N VAL A 103 -6.61 -13.18 -7.06
CA VAL A 103 -7.94 -12.57 -7.08
C VAL A 103 -8.63 -12.78 -5.74
N THR A 104 -8.57 -13.99 -5.19
CA THR A 104 -9.19 -14.33 -3.90
C THR A 104 -8.58 -13.54 -2.74
N LEU A 105 -7.25 -13.42 -2.68
CA LEU A 105 -6.56 -12.61 -1.66
C LEU A 105 -6.90 -11.13 -1.80
N LEU A 106 -6.86 -10.59 -3.00
CA LEU A 106 -7.17 -9.18 -3.24
C LEU A 106 -8.64 -8.87 -2.91
N ALA A 107 -9.55 -9.78 -3.25
CA ALA A 107 -10.96 -9.65 -2.89
C ALA A 107 -11.16 -9.64 -1.37
N ALA A 108 -10.50 -10.55 -0.65
CA ALA A 108 -10.55 -10.59 0.79
C ALA A 108 -9.95 -9.33 1.45
N LEU A 109 -8.83 -8.83 0.95
CA LEU A 109 -8.25 -7.56 1.40
C LEU A 109 -9.15 -6.37 1.11
N ALA A 110 -9.88 -6.39 -0.03
CA ALA A 110 -10.80 -5.32 -0.41
C ALA A 110 -11.98 -5.15 0.55
N GLU A 111 -12.34 -6.19 1.29
CA GLU A 111 -13.40 -6.13 2.31
C GLU A 111 -12.95 -5.40 3.59
N LEU A 112 -11.64 -5.30 3.83
CA LEU A 112 -11.13 -4.57 4.96
C LEU A 112 -11.23 -3.05 4.73
N PRO A 113 -11.61 -2.26 5.74
CA PRO A 113 -11.49 -0.82 5.67
C PRO A 113 -10.05 -0.40 5.29
N PRO A 114 -9.84 0.71 4.56
CA PRO A 114 -8.51 1.07 4.05
C PRO A 114 -7.40 1.10 5.11
N ARG A 115 -7.70 1.64 6.29
CA ARG A 115 -6.73 1.72 7.39
C ARG A 115 -6.39 0.33 7.97
N ALA A 116 -7.38 -0.53 8.11
CA ALA A 116 -7.20 -1.92 8.56
C ALA A 116 -6.39 -2.72 7.53
N ARG A 117 -6.69 -2.56 6.25
CA ARG A 117 -5.94 -3.16 5.15
C ARG A 117 -4.47 -2.72 5.18
N ALA A 118 -4.21 -1.42 5.35
CA ALA A 118 -2.85 -0.91 5.48
C ALA A 118 -2.11 -1.55 6.66
N MET A 119 -2.77 -1.71 7.83
CA MET A 119 -2.15 -2.37 8.99
C MET A 119 -1.73 -3.81 8.69
N VAL A 120 -2.61 -4.59 8.04
CA VAL A 120 -2.32 -5.98 7.65
C VAL A 120 -1.19 -6.06 6.64
N VAL A 121 -1.21 -5.25 5.58
CA VAL A 121 -0.16 -5.23 4.56
C VAL A 121 1.18 -4.84 5.17
N LEU A 122 1.24 -3.82 6.00
CA LEU A 122 2.46 -3.39 6.66
C LEU A 122 3.02 -4.43 7.64
N ARG A 123 2.13 -5.12 8.38
CA ARG A 123 2.54 -6.13 9.36
C ARG A 123 3.02 -7.42 8.70
N TYR A 124 2.31 -7.93 7.70
CA TYR A 124 2.51 -9.29 7.20
C TYR A 124 3.17 -9.36 5.82
N TRP A 125 3.03 -8.36 4.99
CA TRP A 125 3.74 -8.27 3.72
C TRP A 125 5.08 -7.55 3.86
N GLU A 126 5.09 -6.42 4.55
CA GLU A 126 6.30 -5.61 4.78
C GLU A 126 7.08 -6.02 6.03
N ASP A 127 6.54 -6.95 6.82
CA ASP A 127 7.15 -7.50 8.04
C ASP A 127 7.58 -6.42 9.06
N LEU A 128 6.75 -5.39 9.22
CA LEU A 128 7.02 -4.32 10.18
C LEU A 128 6.53 -4.68 11.58
N SER A 129 7.23 -4.17 12.61
CA SER A 129 6.77 -4.31 14.00
C SER A 129 5.46 -3.56 14.26
N VAL A 130 4.74 -3.97 15.28
CA VAL A 130 3.52 -3.29 15.74
C VAL A 130 3.80 -1.82 16.06
N GLU A 131 4.91 -1.53 16.69
CA GLU A 131 5.35 -0.18 17.07
C GLU A 131 5.62 0.69 15.83
N THR A 132 6.29 0.12 14.83
CA THR A 132 6.56 0.81 13.56
C THR A 132 5.28 1.14 12.83
N VAL A 133 4.34 0.19 12.73
CA VAL A 133 3.04 0.40 12.09
C VAL A 133 2.21 1.43 12.86
N ALA A 134 2.21 1.35 14.20
CA ALA A 134 1.52 2.32 15.06
C ALA A 134 2.03 3.75 14.83
N GLY A 135 3.36 3.94 14.80
CA GLY A 135 3.99 5.23 14.51
C GLY A 135 3.66 5.74 13.11
N LEU A 136 3.73 4.87 12.10
CA LEU A 136 3.45 5.20 10.70
C LEU A 136 1.99 5.67 10.51
N LEU A 137 1.04 4.97 11.13
CA LEU A 137 -0.39 5.24 11.04
C LEU A 137 -0.91 6.18 12.13
N ARG A 138 -0.05 6.66 13.03
CA ARG A 138 -0.40 7.56 14.15
C ARG A 138 -1.55 7.01 15.00
N CYS A 139 -1.36 5.81 15.51
CA CYS A 139 -2.28 5.15 16.45
C CYS A 139 -1.49 4.41 17.52
N SER A 140 -2.19 3.83 18.51
CA SER A 140 -1.54 3.06 19.55
C SER A 140 -1.15 1.66 19.08
N PRO A 141 -0.09 1.05 19.65
CA PRO A 141 0.25 -0.35 19.40
C PRO A 141 -0.91 -1.32 19.69
N SER A 142 -1.71 -1.05 20.73
CA SER A 142 -2.90 -1.86 21.03
C SER A 142 -3.96 -1.78 19.93
N THR A 143 -4.13 -0.63 19.29
CA THR A 143 -5.01 -0.47 18.14
C THR A 143 -4.53 -1.33 16.96
N VAL A 144 -3.24 -1.34 16.67
CA VAL A 144 -2.67 -2.18 15.61
C VAL A 144 -2.91 -3.67 15.92
N LYS A 145 -2.60 -4.11 17.13
CA LYS A 145 -2.80 -5.52 17.56
C LYS A 145 -4.25 -5.96 17.42
N SER A 146 -5.18 -5.20 17.97
CA SER A 146 -6.61 -5.54 17.93
C SER A 146 -7.19 -5.50 16.51
N GLN A 147 -6.79 -4.50 15.71
CA GLN A 147 -7.23 -4.40 14.32
C GLN A 147 -6.66 -5.51 13.45
N CYS A 148 -5.38 -5.85 13.59
CA CYS A 148 -4.77 -6.96 12.86
C CYS A 148 -5.43 -8.29 13.22
N SER A 149 -5.71 -8.54 14.50
CA SER A 149 -6.39 -9.76 14.96
C SER A 149 -7.78 -9.91 14.30
N ARG A 150 -8.59 -8.86 14.30
CA ARG A 150 -9.92 -8.85 13.67
C ARG A 150 -9.82 -9.02 12.15
N SER A 151 -8.89 -8.33 11.52
CA SER A 151 -8.68 -8.40 10.07
C SER A 151 -8.21 -9.79 9.64
N LEU A 152 -7.31 -10.43 10.39
CA LEU A 152 -6.89 -11.80 10.12
C LEU A 152 -8.03 -12.80 10.26
N ALA A 153 -8.92 -12.63 11.23
CA ALA A 153 -10.10 -13.46 11.36
C ALA A 153 -11.02 -13.34 10.13
N THR A 154 -11.25 -12.13 9.65
CA THR A 154 -12.00 -11.87 8.41
C THR A 154 -11.33 -12.52 7.20
N LEU A 155 -10.01 -12.34 7.04
CA LEU A 155 -9.26 -12.92 5.93
C LEU A 155 -9.28 -14.46 5.96
N ARG A 156 -9.10 -15.06 7.14
CA ARG A 156 -9.16 -16.53 7.30
C ARG A 156 -10.51 -17.10 6.94
N ALA A 157 -11.60 -16.45 7.34
CA ALA A 157 -12.95 -16.87 6.98
C ALA A 157 -13.13 -16.86 5.45
N ARG A 158 -12.66 -15.83 4.77
CA ARG A 158 -12.76 -15.72 3.31
C ARG A 158 -11.83 -16.65 2.55
N LEU A 159 -10.59 -16.79 3.00
CA LEU A 159 -9.60 -17.67 2.35
C LEU A 159 -9.82 -19.15 2.70
N GLY A 160 -10.38 -19.46 3.87
CA GLY A 160 -10.75 -20.83 4.25
C GLY A 160 -11.84 -21.39 3.36
N ASP A 161 -12.83 -20.60 2.99
CA ASP A 161 -13.87 -20.98 2.03
C ASP A 161 -13.27 -21.26 0.64
N ALA A 162 -12.24 -20.52 0.23
CA ALA A 162 -11.56 -20.73 -1.06
C ALA A 162 -10.77 -22.05 -1.11
N HIS A 163 -10.17 -22.48 0.00
CA HIS A 163 -9.46 -23.77 0.07
C HIS A 163 -10.38 -24.97 -0.10
N LEU A 164 -11.66 -24.87 0.28
CA LEU A 164 -12.63 -25.93 0.12
C LEU A 164 -13.00 -26.18 -1.35
N TYR A 165 -12.82 -25.17 -2.21
CA TYR A 165 -13.08 -25.30 -3.66
C TYR A 165 -11.88 -25.84 -4.45
N THR A 166 -10.66 -25.70 -3.94
CA THR A 166 -9.44 -26.13 -4.66
C THR A 166 -9.13 -27.62 -4.42
N THR A 167 -9.73 -28.25 -3.40
CA THR A 167 -9.47 -29.67 -3.07
C THR A 167 -10.47 -30.64 -3.72
N ARG A 168 -11.33 -30.14 -4.62
CA ARG A 168 -12.36 -30.95 -5.33
C ARG A 168 -12.16 -30.96 -6.85
N SER A 169 -10.93 -31.22 -7.31
CA SER A 169 -10.67 -31.54 -8.72
C SER A 169 -9.70 -32.69 -8.83
#